data_280344fa70f9946fd031389fda6f7eb0
#
_entry.id   280344fa70f9946fd031389fda6f7eb0
#
_cell.length_a   1.000
_cell.length_b   1.000
_cell.length_c   1.000
_cell.angle_alpha   90.00
_cell.angle_beta   90.00
_cell.angle_gamma   90.00
#
_symmetry.space_group_name_H-M   'P 1'
#
loop_
_entity.id
_entity.type
_entity.pdbx_description
1 polymer ?
#
loop_
_entity_poly.entity_id
_entity_poly.type
_entity_poly.pdbx_seq_one_letter_code
_entity_poly.pdbx_strand_id
1 'polypeptide(L)'
;AKDSPYWEFRKKYLELGVTVEGLGEMEPQEAALLFSILFEELGYGDAGLAISVGAGILPQWLCAKFGRTDLLEEFPDAVLGCWGITEPDHGTDMLDPSRQIVYPGSSYGRPNLVADLTGDDIILHGQKSAWVSNGIIADVCIIYCAADSGNGPSATEGCALVFPMNLPGISRGKPL
;
A
#
# COMPACT_ATOMS: atom_id res chain seq x y z
N ALA A 1 14.58 -7.26 15.70
CA ALA A 1 13.78 -7.30 14.46
C ALA A 1 14.10 -8.54 13.60
N LYS A 2 15.37 -8.90 13.38
CA LYS A 2 15.72 -10.09 12.57
C LYS A 2 15.30 -11.42 13.23
N ASP A 3 15.23 -11.46 14.55
CA ASP A 3 14.84 -12.64 15.34
C ASP A 3 13.35 -12.65 15.71
N SER A 4 12.52 -11.84 15.04
CA SER A 4 11.08 -11.81 15.30
C SER A 4 10.41 -13.08 14.80
N PRO A 5 9.47 -13.67 15.57
CA PRO A 5 8.62 -14.78 15.13
C PRO A 5 7.84 -14.48 13.85
N TYR A 6 7.66 -13.21 13.52
CA TYR A 6 7.03 -12.75 12.28
C TYR A 6 7.64 -13.39 11.03
N TRP A 7 8.96 -13.55 10.97
CA TRP A 7 9.62 -14.10 9.77
C TRP A 7 9.34 -15.58 9.55
N GLU A 8 9.21 -16.33 10.62
CA GLU A 8 8.79 -17.74 10.55
C GLU A 8 7.31 -17.84 10.10
N PHE A 9 6.46 -17.01 10.68
CA PHE A 9 5.06 -16.89 10.25
C PHE A 9 4.96 -16.55 8.76
N ARG A 10 5.66 -15.51 8.30
CA ARG A 10 5.64 -15.10 6.90
C ARG A 10 6.10 -16.22 5.96
N LYS A 11 7.16 -16.95 6.34
CA LYS A 11 7.62 -18.11 5.57
C LYS A 11 6.51 -19.14 5.41
N LYS A 12 5.86 -19.52 6.50
CA LYS A 12 4.73 -20.47 6.48
C LYS A 12 3.56 -19.96 5.66
N TYR A 13 3.26 -18.66 5.74
CA TYR A 13 2.24 -18.05 4.92
C TYR A 13 2.53 -18.19 3.42
N LEU A 14 3.76 -17.91 3.01
CA LEU A 14 4.17 -18.06 1.60
C LEU A 14 4.10 -19.52 1.12
N GLU A 15 4.35 -20.49 2.01
CA GLU A 15 4.23 -21.92 1.72
C GLU A 15 2.78 -22.37 1.45
N LEU A 16 1.76 -21.57 1.83
CA LEU A 16 0.36 -21.81 1.47
C LEU A 16 0.10 -21.65 -0.02
N GLY A 17 0.98 -20.95 -0.74
CA GLY A 17 0.86 -20.75 -2.18
C GLY A 17 -0.29 -19.81 -2.60
N VAL A 18 -0.80 -19.00 -1.68
CA VAL A 18 -1.80 -17.97 -2.01
C VAL A 18 -1.07 -16.77 -2.60
N THR A 19 -1.01 -16.72 -3.92
CA THR A 19 -0.34 -15.67 -4.68
C THR A 19 -1.33 -14.70 -5.32
N VAL A 20 -0.87 -13.50 -5.62
CA VAL A 20 -1.70 -12.51 -6.34
C VAL A 20 -2.06 -13.02 -7.74
N GLU A 21 -1.13 -13.69 -8.41
CA GLU A 21 -1.37 -14.32 -9.72
C GLU A 21 -2.44 -15.41 -9.62
N GLY A 22 -2.29 -16.35 -8.68
CA GLY A 22 -3.25 -17.44 -8.48
C GLY A 22 -4.65 -16.94 -8.13
N LEU A 23 -4.74 -15.85 -7.34
CA LEU A 23 -6.03 -15.20 -7.06
C LEU A 23 -6.63 -14.54 -8.31
N GLY A 24 -5.78 -14.01 -9.19
CA GLY A 24 -6.21 -13.39 -10.45
C GLY A 24 -6.74 -14.39 -11.48
N GLU A 25 -6.35 -15.67 -11.39
CA GLU A 25 -6.82 -16.77 -12.25
C GLU A 25 -8.15 -17.38 -11.77
N MET A 26 -8.55 -17.10 -10.53
CA MET A 26 -9.80 -17.61 -9.96
C MET A 26 -11.01 -16.82 -10.45
N GLU A 27 -12.16 -17.47 -10.45
CA GLU A 27 -13.42 -16.73 -10.55
C GLU A 27 -13.58 -15.75 -9.39
N PRO A 28 -14.09 -14.52 -9.63
CA PRO A 28 -14.15 -13.47 -8.59
C PRO A 28 -14.83 -13.89 -7.29
N GLN A 29 -15.86 -14.75 -7.37
CA GLN A 29 -16.58 -15.25 -6.21
C GLN A 29 -15.73 -16.24 -5.40
N GLU A 30 -14.95 -17.08 -6.08
CA GLU A 30 -14.06 -18.06 -5.44
C GLU A 30 -12.89 -17.33 -4.76
N ALA A 31 -12.27 -16.37 -5.44
CA ALA A 31 -11.21 -15.53 -4.86
C ALA A 31 -11.71 -14.77 -3.62
N ALA A 32 -12.90 -14.17 -3.68
CA ALA A 32 -13.49 -13.46 -2.55
C ALA A 32 -13.78 -14.39 -1.37
N LEU A 33 -14.27 -15.60 -1.63
CA LEU A 33 -14.51 -16.60 -0.58
C LEU A 33 -13.20 -17.07 0.05
N LEU A 34 -12.19 -17.40 -0.76
CA LEU A 34 -10.88 -17.80 -0.28
C LEU A 34 -10.26 -16.70 0.60
N PHE A 35 -10.32 -15.44 0.16
CA PHE A 35 -9.82 -14.30 0.93
C PHE A 35 -10.54 -14.18 2.28
N SER A 36 -11.87 -14.32 2.28
CA SER A 36 -12.66 -14.22 3.50
C SER A 36 -12.27 -15.30 4.51
N ILE A 37 -12.17 -16.56 4.07
CA ILE A 37 -11.75 -17.68 4.91
C ILE A 37 -10.32 -17.47 5.43
N LEU A 38 -9.40 -17.11 4.52
CA LEU A 38 -7.99 -16.90 4.88
C LEU A 38 -7.84 -15.83 5.98
N PHE A 39 -8.52 -14.68 5.81
CA PHE A 39 -8.42 -13.59 6.79
C PHE A 39 -9.18 -13.87 8.09
N GLU A 40 -10.25 -14.66 8.04
CA GLU A 40 -10.93 -15.16 9.24
C GLU A 40 -9.99 -16.07 10.05
N GLU A 41 -9.36 -17.05 9.43
CA GLU A 41 -8.45 -17.99 10.08
C GLU A 41 -7.17 -17.30 10.60
N LEU A 42 -6.57 -16.43 9.79
CA LEU A 42 -5.42 -15.64 10.23
C LEU A 42 -5.77 -14.72 11.39
N GLY A 43 -6.94 -14.05 11.32
CA GLY A 43 -7.42 -13.15 12.35
C GLY A 43 -7.80 -13.85 13.64
N TYR A 44 -8.29 -15.08 13.55
CA TYR A 44 -8.52 -15.93 14.71
C TYR A 44 -7.22 -16.26 15.46
N GLY A 45 -6.14 -16.50 14.71
CA GLY A 45 -4.81 -16.71 15.29
C GLY A 45 -4.20 -15.42 15.84
N ASP A 46 -4.09 -14.39 15.01
CA ASP A 46 -3.55 -13.07 15.36
C ASP A 46 -3.98 -12.01 14.33
N ALA A 47 -4.82 -11.07 14.74
CA ALA A 47 -5.34 -10.01 13.87
C ALA A 47 -4.24 -9.06 13.37
N GLY A 48 -3.17 -8.84 14.13
CA GLY A 48 -2.04 -8.02 13.71
C GLY A 48 -1.26 -8.68 12.56
N LEU A 49 -1.05 -9.99 12.64
CA LEU A 49 -0.45 -10.77 11.56
C LEU A 49 -1.33 -10.79 10.31
N ALA A 50 -2.66 -10.93 10.47
CA ALA A 50 -3.60 -10.86 9.35
C ALA A 50 -3.49 -9.50 8.62
N ILE A 51 -3.49 -8.39 9.36
CA ILE A 51 -3.31 -7.04 8.79
C ILE A 51 -1.95 -6.91 8.09
N SER A 52 -0.88 -7.47 8.68
CA SER A 52 0.45 -7.45 8.07
C SER A 52 0.49 -8.19 6.73
N VAL A 53 -0.18 -9.34 6.64
CA VAL A 53 -0.33 -10.08 5.37
C VAL A 53 -1.08 -9.22 4.35
N GLY A 54 -2.26 -8.70 4.72
CA GLY A 54 -3.07 -7.88 3.83
C GLY A 54 -2.33 -6.66 3.30
N ALA A 55 -1.67 -5.90 4.17
CA ALA A 55 -0.87 -4.75 3.76
C ALA A 55 0.36 -5.18 2.92
N GLY A 56 0.90 -6.36 3.21
CA GLY A 56 2.09 -6.89 2.56
C GLY A 56 1.92 -7.25 1.09
N ILE A 57 0.72 -7.61 0.66
CA ILE A 57 0.42 -8.01 -0.73
C ILE A 57 -0.20 -6.88 -1.56
N LEU A 58 -0.54 -5.74 -0.96
CA LEU A 58 -1.24 -4.65 -1.66
C LEU A 58 -0.46 -4.07 -2.84
N PRO A 59 0.87 -3.86 -2.79
CA PRO A 59 1.60 -3.38 -3.95
C PRO A 59 1.43 -4.31 -5.15
N GLN A 60 1.61 -5.62 -4.97
CA GLN A 60 1.47 -6.63 -6.01
C GLN A 60 0.03 -6.73 -6.51
N TRP A 61 -0.94 -6.73 -5.59
CA TRP A 61 -2.34 -6.80 -5.94
C TRP A 61 -2.79 -5.62 -6.82
N LEU A 62 -2.35 -4.41 -6.51
CA LEU A 62 -2.65 -3.24 -7.32
C LEU A 62 -1.89 -3.25 -8.66
N CYS A 63 -0.64 -3.71 -8.69
CA CYS A 63 0.08 -3.90 -9.94
C CYS A 63 -0.66 -4.88 -10.87
N ALA A 64 -1.13 -6.01 -10.35
CA ALA A 64 -1.94 -6.96 -11.11
C ALA A 64 -3.25 -6.32 -11.59
N LYS A 65 -3.95 -5.62 -10.72
CA LYS A 65 -5.22 -4.94 -11.02
C LYS A 65 -5.09 -3.92 -12.17
N PHE A 66 -3.96 -3.24 -12.26
CA PHE A 66 -3.69 -2.24 -13.30
C PHE A 66 -2.84 -2.79 -14.47
N GLY A 67 -2.62 -4.10 -14.53
CA GLY A 67 -1.89 -4.75 -15.62
C GLY A 67 -0.40 -4.37 -15.70
N ARG A 68 0.20 -3.97 -14.57
CA ARG A 68 1.62 -3.60 -14.47
C ARG A 68 2.47 -4.85 -14.22
N THR A 69 2.55 -5.70 -15.24
CA THR A 69 3.35 -6.94 -15.21
C THR A 69 4.83 -6.67 -15.01
N ASP A 70 5.33 -5.56 -15.53
CA ASP A 70 6.70 -5.07 -15.33
C ASP A 70 7.04 -4.92 -13.82
N LEU A 71 6.11 -4.34 -13.05
CA LEU A 71 6.29 -4.18 -11.61
C LEU A 71 6.09 -5.49 -10.82
N LEU A 72 5.28 -6.42 -11.35
CA LEU A 72 5.14 -7.74 -10.72
C LEU A 72 6.39 -8.60 -10.91
N GLU A 73 7.08 -8.47 -12.04
CA GLU A 73 8.38 -9.11 -12.28
C GLU A 73 9.46 -8.53 -11.34
N GLU A 74 9.45 -7.20 -11.12
CA GLU A 74 10.39 -6.53 -10.22
C GLU A 74 10.08 -6.83 -8.73
N PHE A 75 8.80 -6.87 -8.36
CA PHE A 75 8.33 -7.08 -6.99
C PHE A 75 7.39 -8.29 -6.89
N PRO A 76 7.90 -9.52 -6.98
CA PRO A 76 7.07 -10.72 -6.85
C PRO A 76 6.48 -10.88 -5.45
N ASP A 77 5.51 -11.78 -5.26
CA ASP A 77 4.78 -12.00 -4.00
C ASP A 77 5.68 -12.28 -2.78
N ALA A 78 6.90 -12.79 -3.02
CA ALA A 78 7.87 -12.98 -1.95
C ALA A 78 8.44 -11.67 -1.38
N VAL A 79 8.34 -10.56 -2.10
CA VAL A 79 8.77 -9.23 -1.65
C VAL A 79 7.74 -8.67 -0.68
N LEU A 80 8.19 -8.20 0.48
CA LEU A 80 7.29 -7.68 1.50
C LEU A 80 6.85 -6.26 1.19
N GLY A 81 5.55 -6.08 1.02
CA GLY A 81 4.95 -4.78 0.77
C GLY A 81 4.54 -4.00 2.02
N CYS A 82 4.32 -2.72 1.83
CA CYS A 82 3.59 -1.85 2.75
C CYS A 82 2.65 -0.90 2.00
N TRP A 83 1.70 -0.36 2.75
CA TRP A 83 0.67 0.52 2.21
C TRP A 83 0.66 1.85 2.95
N GLY A 84 1.04 2.93 2.26
CA GLY A 84 1.04 4.28 2.79
C GLY A 84 -0.16 5.09 2.29
N ILE A 85 -1.20 5.21 3.12
CA ILE A 85 -2.38 6.02 2.83
C ILE A 85 -2.53 7.16 3.83
N THR A 86 -2.49 6.88 5.13
CA THR A 86 -2.69 7.84 6.20
C THR A 86 -1.56 8.86 6.26
N GLU A 87 -1.91 10.10 6.58
CA GLU A 87 -0.99 11.23 6.77
C GLU A 87 -1.18 11.83 8.17
N PRO A 88 -0.29 12.71 8.66
CA PRO A 88 -0.43 13.32 9.99
C PRO A 88 -1.78 14.01 10.22
N ASP A 89 -2.36 14.58 9.18
CA ASP A 89 -3.58 15.37 9.19
C ASP A 89 -4.68 14.85 8.24
N HIS A 90 -4.47 13.67 7.65
CA HIS A 90 -5.44 12.99 6.79
C HIS A 90 -5.60 11.52 7.16
N GLY A 91 -6.81 11.03 7.10
CA GLY A 91 -7.14 9.63 7.38
C GLY A 91 -8.32 9.15 6.56
N THR A 92 -9.46 8.95 7.20
CA THR A 92 -10.70 8.44 6.57
C THR A 92 -11.22 9.35 5.45
N ASP A 93 -10.95 10.65 5.53
CA ASP A 93 -11.31 11.63 4.51
C ASP A 93 -10.75 11.27 3.12
N MET A 94 -9.58 10.64 3.06
CA MET A 94 -8.99 10.19 1.80
C MET A 94 -9.69 8.97 1.20
N LEU A 95 -10.56 8.31 1.95
CA LEU A 95 -11.33 7.14 1.53
C LEU A 95 -12.76 7.49 1.10
N ASP A 96 -13.17 8.75 1.20
CA ASP A 96 -14.49 9.20 0.79
C ASP A 96 -14.52 9.64 -0.69
N PRO A 97 -14.94 8.76 -1.62
CA PRO A 97 -14.98 9.09 -3.04
C PRO A 97 -16.06 10.12 -3.36
N SER A 98 -17.05 10.27 -2.50
CA SER A 98 -18.17 11.20 -2.70
C SER A 98 -17.88 12.61 -2.20
N ARG A 99 -16.85 12.77 -1.40
CA ARG A 99 -16.46 14.02 -0.75
C ARG A 99 -17.62 14.73 -0.03
N GLN A 100 -18.49 13.94 0.61
CA GLN A 100 -19.71 14.46 1.22
C GLN A 100 -19.48 15.19 2.54
N ILE A 101 -18.36 14.89 3.22
CA ILE A 101 -17.97 15.53 4.47
C ILE A 101 -17.05 16.74 4.18
N VAL A 102 -17.31 17.48 3.13
CA VAL A 102 -16.40 18.53 2.66
C VAL A 102 -16.77 19.88 3.24
N TYR A 103 -15.76 20.56 3.80
CA TYR A 103 -15.80 22.01 3.97
C TYR A 103 -15.38 22.66 2.65
N PRO A 104 -16.22 23.50 2.02
CA PRO A 104 -15.86 24.17 0.79
C PRO A 104 -14.52 24.90 0.90
N GLY A 105 -13.65 24.68 -0.07
CA GLY A 105 -12.31 25.28 -0.11
C GLY A 105 -11.23 24.58 0.73
N SER A 106 -11.57 23.48 1.39
CA SER A 106 -10.58 22.67 2.10
C SER A 106 -9.83 21.71 1.16
N SER A 107 -8.67 21.23 1.62
CA SER A 107 -7.93 20.14 0.95
C SER A 107 -8.47 18.75 1.27
N TYR A 108 -9.70 18.66 1.74
CA TYR A 108 -10.35 17.42 2.14
C TYR A 108 -10.25 16.34 1.07
N GLY A 109 -9.81 15.16 1.48
CA GLY A 109 -9.61 14.02 0.58
C GLY A 109 -8.42 14.16 -0.39
N ARG A 110 -7.69 15.28 -0.35
CA ARG A 110 -6.47 15.45 -1.14
C ARG A 110 -5.26 15.13 -0.26
N PRO A 111 -4.39 14.19 -0.67
CA PRO A 111 -3.15 13.94 0.04
C PRO A 111 -2.23 15.18 0.11
N ASN A 112 -1.54 15.37 1.23
CA ASN A 112 -0.48 16.36 1.35
C ASN A 112 0.87 15.85 0.84
N LEU A 113 1.04 14.52 0.74
CA LEU A 113 2.14 13.96 -0.01
C LEU A 113 1.91 14.20 -1.49
N VAL A 114 2.88 14.80 -2.15
CA VAL A 114 2.80 15.23 -3.55
C VAL A 114 3.84 14.51 -4.38
N ALA A 115 3.43 14.07 -5.56
CA ALA A 115 4.29 13.61 -6.63
C ALA A 115 4.48 14.76 -7.63
N ASP A 116 5.67 15.33 -7.71
CA ASP A 116 6.06 16.26 -8.75
C ASP A 116 6.38 15.47 -10.03
N LEU A 117 5.59 15.76 -11.07
CA LEU A 117 5.64 15.12 -12.38
C LEU A 117 6.22 16.05 -13.46
N THR A 118 6.86 17.15 -13.08
CA THR A 118 7.31 18.19 -14.02
C THR A 118 8.63 17.85 -14.71
N GLY A 119 9.40 16.93 -14.17
CA GLY A 119 10.70 16.50 -14.71
C GLY A 119 10.65 15.10 -15.32
N ASP A 120 11.82 14.59 -15.68
CA ASP A 120 11.98 13.22 -16.19
C ASP A 120 11.82 12.17 -15.05
N ASP A 121 12.13 12.57 -13.83
CA ASP A 121 11.96 11.77 -12.62
C ASP A 121 10.71 12.20 -11.85
N ILE A 122 10.08 11.26 -11.17
CA ILE A 122 9.00 11.54 -10.21
C ILE A 122 9.62 11.86 -8.85
N ILE A 123 9.41 13.07 -8.34
CA ILE A 123 9.94 13.47 -7.05
C ILE A 123 8.81 13.52 -6.03
N LEU A 124 8.99 12.80 -4.91
CA LEU A 124 8.01 12.74 -3.83
C LEU A 124 8.36 13.71 -2.70
N HIS A 125 7.38 14.50 -2.31
CA HIS A 125 7.47 15.40 -1.16
C HIS A 125 6.33 15.17 -0.18
N GLY A 126 6.65 14.85 1.06
CA GLY A 126 5.64 14.71 2.11
C GLY A 126 5.89 13.51 3.01
N GLN A 127 4.87 13.12 3.76
CA GLN A 127 4.95 12.08 4.76
C GLN A 127 3.67 11.26 4.79
N LYS A 128 3.84 9.94 4.80
CA LYS A 128 2.80 9.01 5.24
C LYS A 128 3.11 8.62 6.68
N SER A 129 2.14 8.72 7.56
CA SER A 129 2.38 8.47 8.98
C SER A 129 1.13 8.02 9.70
N ALA A 130 1.36 7.67 10.93
CA ALA A 130 0.58 6.84 11.79
C ALA A 130 0.00 5.66 11.01
N TRP A 131 0.38 4.46 11.37
CA TRP A 131 -0.17 3.19 10.83
C TRP A 131 0.19 2.88 9.37
N VAL A 132 1.45 3.01 8.97
CA VAL A 132 1.94 2.35 7.76
C VAL A 132 2.32 0.92 8.11
N SER A 133 1.36 0.01 7.99
CA SER A 133 1.58 -1.42 8.28
C SER A 133 2.75 -1.94 7.45
N ASN A 134 3.66 -2.67 8.10
CA ASN A 134 4.95 -3.14 7.56
C ASN A 134 5.95 -2.05 7.18
N GLY A 135 5.67 -0.77 7.30
CA GLY A 135 6.53 0.33 6.79
C GLY A 135 7.98 0.29 7.25
N ILE A 136 8.26 -0.31 8.42
CA ILE A 136 9.62 -0.44 8.97
C ILE A 136 10.41 -1.57 8.31
N ILE A 137 9.72 -2.64 7.88
CA ILE A 137 10.35 -3.89 7.41
C ILE A 137 10.11 -4.17 5.93
N ALA A 138 9.22 -3.41 5.27
CA ALA A 138 8.86 -3.64 3.87
C ALA A 138 10.01 -3.31 2.92
N ASP A 139 10.04 -4.03 1.80
CA ASP A 139 10.98 -3.83 0.70
C ASP A 139 10.37 -2.95 -0.40
N VAL A 140 9.06 -3.01 -0.59
CA VAL A 140 8.29 -2.24 -1.57
C VAL A 140 7.14 -1.50 -0.90
N CYS A 141 6.84 -0.32 -1.39
CA CYS A 141 5.72 0.49 -0.90
C CYS A 141 4.76 0.83 -2.03
N ILE A 142 3.45 0.82 -1.71
CA ILE A 142 2.47 1.56 -2.49
C ILE A 142 1.96 2.74 -1.68
N ILE A 143 1.91 3.90 -2.32
CA ILE A 143 1.35 5.13 -1.74
C ILE A 143 0.33 5.77 -2.65
N TYR A 144 -0.54 6.56 -2.05
CA TYR A 144 -1.42 7.48 -2.75
C TYR A 144 -0.96 8.91 -2.47
N CYS A 145 -0.86 9.73 -3.53
CA CYS A 145 -0.39 11.10 -3.46
C CYS A 145 -1.14 12.02 -4.43
N ALA A 146 -1.10 13.31 -4.16
CA ALA A 146 -1.56 14.30 -5.12
C ALA A 146 -0.55 14.40 -6.27
N ALA A 147 -1.04 14.62 -7.49
CA ALA A 147 -0.20 14.86 -8.65
C ALA A 147 0.03 16.36 -8.85
N ASP A 148 1.28 16.75 -9.14
CA ASP A 148 1.65 18.10 -9.58
C ASP A 148 2.29 18.04 -10.96
N SER A 149 1.59 18.59 -11.96
CA SER A 149 2.08 18.67 -13.34
C SER A 149 2.56 20.10 -13.68
N GLY A 150 2.98 20.89 -12.69
CA GLY A 150 3.56 22.22 -12.86
C GLY A 150 2.63 23.41 -12.54
N ASN A 151 1.41 23.11 -12.05
CA ASN A 151 0.45 24.13 -11.62
C ASN A 151 0.12 24.05 -10.12
N GLY A 152 0.96 23.38 -9.36
CA GLY A 152 0.72 23.00 -7.98
C GLY A 152 -0.08 21.70 -7.85
N PRO A 153 -0.17 21.15 -6.64
CA PRO A 153 -0.84 19.89 -6.38
C PRO A 153 -2.32 19.95 -6.80
N SER A 154 -2.72 19.03 -7.67
CA SER A 154 -4.09 18.97 -8.17
C SER A 154 -5.08 18.68 -7.05
N ALA A 155 -6.24 19.36 -7.07
CA ALA A 155 -7.34 19.10 -6.14
C ALA A 155 -8.19 17.87 -6.53
N THR A 156 -8.05 17.40 -7.77
CA THR A 156 -8.92 16.37 -8.36
C THR A 156 -8.15 15.17 -8.90
N GLU A 157 -6.85 15.33 -9.13
CA GLU A 157 -6.01 14.29 -9.70
C GLU A 157 -5.00 13.80 -8.66
N GLY A 158 -4.91 12.50 -8.51
CA GLY A 158 -3.94 11.82 -7.68
C GLY A 158 -3.29 10.69 -8.44
N CYS A 159 -2.25 10.14 -7.87
CA CYS A 159 -1.60 8.96 -8.40
C CYS A 159 -1.33 7.94 -7.30
N ALA A 160 -1.25 6.69 -7.71
CA ALA A 160 -0.71 5.61 -6.90
C ALA A 160 0.69 5.28 -7.44
N LEU A 161 1.66 5.22 -6.56
CA LEU A 161 3.05 4.92 -6.91
C LEU A 161 3.53 3.68 -6.17
N VAL A 162 4.18 2.79 -6.89
CA VAL A 162 4.85 1.61 -6.35
C VAL A 162 6.34 1.79 -6.54
N PHE A 163 7.12 1.62 -5.47
CA PHE A 163 8.56 1.84 -5.50
C PHE A 163 9.29 1.07 -4.39
N PRO A 164 10.58 0.76 -4.57
CA PRO A 164 11.37 0.09 -3.55
C PRO A 164 11.69 1.03 -2.38
N MET A 165 11.65 0.49 -1.17
CA MET A 165 11.83 1.23 0.08
C MET A 165 13.31 1.59 0.41
N ASN A 166 14.22 1.35 -0.51
CA ASN A 166 15.64 1.69 -0.39
C ASN A 166 16.07 2.88 -1.26
N LEU A 167 15.10 3.58 -1.88
CA LEU A 167 15.40 4.78 -2.66
C LEU A 167 15.99 5.90 -1.79
N PRO A 168 16.89 6.74 -2.35
CA PRO A 168 17.40 7.91 -1.67
C PRO A 168 16.27 8.85 -1.21
N GLY A 169 16.41 9.43 -0.02
CA GLY A 169 15.42 10.37 0.53
C GLY A 169 14.30 9.71 1.33
N ILE A 170 14.14 8.39 1.29
CA ILE A 170 13.18 7.70 2.13
C ILE A 170 13.72 7.57 3.55
N SER A 171 12.94 8.03 4.52
CA SER A 171 13.20 7.81 5.94
C SER A 171 12.06 7.03 6.58
N ARG A 172 12.39 6.16 7.52
CA ARG A 172 11.43 5.37 8.28
C ARG A 172 11.36 5.87 9.71
N GLY A 173 10.13 6.00 10.22
CA GLY A 173 9.90 6.38 11.61
C GLY A 173 10.32 5.30 12.61
N LYS A 174 10.05 5.57 13.88
CA LYS A 174 10.22 4.57 14.94
C LYS A 174 9.10 3.56 14.90
N PRO A 175 9.34 2.31 15.33
CA PRO A 175 8.26 1.35 15.60
C PRO A 175 7.31 1.93 16.65
N LEU A 176 6.03 1.72 16.47
CA LEU A 176 5.00 2.00 17.48
C LEU A 176 4.85 0.82 18.41
#